data_f5613a63c6a822c05b2760889001c48d
#
_entry.id   f5613a63c6a822c05b2760889001c48d
#
_cell.length_a   1.000
_cell.length_b   1.000
_cell.length_c   1.000
_cell.angle_alpha   90.00
_cell.angle_beta   90.00
_cell.angle_gamma   90.00
#
_symmetry.space_group_name_H-M   'P 1'
#
loop_
_entity.id
_entity.type
_entity.pdbx_description
1 polymer ?
#
loop_
_entity_poly.entity_id
_entity_poly.type
_entity_poly.pdbx_seq_one_letter_code
_entity_poly.pdbx_strand_id
1 'polypeptide(L)'
;MPTTTIDIHPHIISGDATRYPLAPLGGHQSDWSRTRPVTLEQLVAAMDTAGVQKAAIVQASTCYGHDNSYLADAVSAYSKRFTGVFSVDVLAPGAPERMHHWRVKGLTGMRLFTFGSTMSEQADWLDDPKSYPAWACASELGLSICLQMSAKAIPQVIRMAERFPKVRIILDHCARPELADGPPYSAAASLFALARYSNVYLKLTPRIFAESRRGKATPETFFPRLVSEFGASRLAWGSNYPSSEGSLPQLLDIARQSLACLPNADRDWIFVKTARTLYPVLAD
;
A
#
# COMPACT_ATOMS: atom_id res chain seq x y z
N MET A 1 4.82 13.55 23.91
CA MET A 1 5.84 13.30 22.88
C MET A 1 5.13 13.17 21.54
N PRO A 2 5.66 13.71 20.44
CA PRO A 2 5.04 13.46 19.15
C PRO A 2 5.02 11.96 18.92
N THR A 3 3.83 11.41 18.71
CA THR A 3 3.64 9.99 18.41
C THR A 3 4.33 9.68 17.07
N THR A 4 5.27 8.74 17.07
CA THR A 4 5.90 8.20 15.86
C THR A 4 4.79 7.90 14.83
N THR A 5 4.99 8.30 13.57
CA THR A 5 4.07 7.96 12.48
C THR A 5 4.88 7.29 11.37
N ILE A 6 4.36 6.19 10.83
CA ILE A 6 4.99 5.43 9.73
C ILE A 6 4.04 5.43 8.54
N ASP A 7 4.52 5.90 7.40
CA ASP A 7 3.77 5.92 6.14
C ASP A 7 4.08 4.67 5.31
N ILE A 8 3.06 3.87 4.97
CA ILE A 8 3.29 2.65 4.17
C ILE A 8 2.91 2.83 2.69
N HIS A 9 2.74 4.08 2.20
CA HIS A 9 2.36 4.29 0.81
C HIS A 9 2.83 5.65 0.20
N PRO A 10 4.02 6.15 0.45
CA PRO A 10 4.53 7.26 -0.35
C PRO A 10 5.18 6.73 -1.64
N HIS A 11 5.32 7.61 -2.64
CA HIS A 11 6.02 7.35 -3.90
C HIS A 11 7.11 8.37 -4.13
N ILE A 12 8.14 7.98 -4.90
CA ILE A 12 9.19 8.89 -5.36
C ILE A 12 9.40 8.76 -6.87
N ILE A 13 9.78 9.87 -7.50
CA ILE A 13 10.09 9.96 -8.92
C ILE A 13 11.38 10.77 -9.04
N SER A 14 12.38 10.20 -9.72
CA SER A 14 13.68 10.85 -9.92
C SER A 14 13.59 12.05 -10.88
N GLY A 15 14.35 13.09 -10.62
CA GLY A 15 14.62 14.15 -11.59
C GLY A 15 15.67 13.78 -12.64
N ASP A 16 16.42 12.66 -12.44
CA ASP A 16 17.45 12.19 -13.37
C ASP A 16 16.91 11.07 -14.27
N ALA A 17 16.34 11.49 -15.39
CA ALA A 17 15.80 10.57 -16.39
C ALA A 17 16.89 9.82 -17.18
N THR A 18 18.15 10.24 -17.11
CA THR A 18 19.26 9.53 -17.74
C THR A 18 19.63 8.30 -16.93
N ARG A 19 19.74 8.46 -15.61
CA ARG A 19 20.06 7.36 -14.70
C ARG A 19 18.86 6.44 -14.46
N TYR A 20 17.64 6.99 -14.43
CA TYR A 20 16.40 6.25 -14.17
C TYR A 20 15.39 6.53 -15.30
N PRO A 21 15.57 5.89 -16.45
CA PRO A 21 14.71 6.13 -17.61
C PRO A 21 13.27 5.68 -17.36
N LEU A 22 12.34 6.37 -17.99
CA LEU A 22 10.92 6.02 -17.90
C LEU A 22 10.62 4.71 -18.65
N ALA A 23 9.98 3.79 -17.97
CA ALA A 23 9.50 2.52 -18.52
C ALA A 23 8.14 2.18 -17.86
N PRO A 24 7.08 2.96 -18.11
CA PRO A 24 5.82 2.84 -17.38
C PRO A 24 5.15 1.49 -17.61
N LEU A 25 4.68 0.88 -16.53
CA LEU A 25 3.82 -0.30 -16.61
C LEU A 25 2.53 0.07 -17.36
N GLY A 26 2.17 -0.70 -18.37
CA GLY A 26 1.02 -0.40 -19.24
C GLY A 26 1.31 0.63 -20.35
N GLY A 27 2.57 1.05 -20.54
CA GLY A 27 3.00 1.89 -21.67
C GLY A 27 2.70 3.37 -21.55
N HIS A 28 2.12 3.85 -20.43
CA HIS A 28 1.82 5.27 -20.21
C HIS A 28 1.97 5.68 -18.74
N GLN A 29 2.37 6.94 -18.52
CA GLN A 29 2.39 7.54 -17.19
C GLN A 29 1.01 8.02 -16.78
N SER A 30 0.72 7.90 -15.48
CA SER A 30 -0.45 8.54 -14.87
C SER A 30 -0.24 10.07 -14.77
N ASP A 31 -1.35 10.83 -14.74
CA ASP A 31 -1.29 12.29 -14.69
C ASP A 31 -0.55 12.80 -13.46
N TRP A 32 -0.80 12.22 -12.28
CA TRP A 32 -0.14 12.65 -11.06
C TRP A 32 1.39 12.53 -11.14
N SER A 33 1.91 11.50 -11.81
CA SER A 33 3.35 11.27 -11.92
C SER A 33 4.05 12.24 -12.86
N ARG A 34 3.30 12.88 -13.78
CA ARG A 34 3.78 13.94 -14.66
C ARG A 34 3.65 15.32 -14.02
N THR A 35 2.55 15.55 -13.30
CA THR A 35 2.20 16.90 -12.81
C THR A 35 2.69 17.18 -11.39
N ARG A 36 2.92 16.14 -10.59
CA ARG A 36 3.34 16.23 -9.18
C ARG A 36 4.47 15.22 -8.84
N PRO A 37 5.56 15.15 -9.65
CA PRO A 37 6.68 14.29 -9.28
C PRO A 37 7.34 14.79 -8.00
N VAL A 38 7.78 13.88 -7.15
CA VAL A 38 8.47 14.16 -5.89
C VAL A 38 9.73 13.31 -5.82
N THR A 39 10.89 13.94 -5.65
CA THR A 39 12.15 13.24 -5.47
C THR A 39 12.29 12.69 -4.05
N LEU A 40 13.33 11.88 -3.82
CA LEU A 40 13.67 11.38 -2.48
C LEU A 40 13.86 12.51 -1.47
N GLU A 41 14.61 13.55 -1.84
CA GLU A 41 14.93 14.70 -0.98
C GLU A 41 13.66 15.49 -0.64
N GLN A 42 12.78 15.67 -1.61
CA GLN A 42 11.48 16.31 -1.40
C GLN A 42 10.57 15.48 -0.51
N LEU A 43 10.57 14.14 -0.66
CA LEU A 43 9.83 13.26 0.25
C LEU A 43 10.37 13.37 1.69
N VAL A 44 11.70 13.34 1.87
CA VAL A 44 12.32 13.50 3.19
C VAL A 44 11.89 14.81 3.84
N ALA A 45 11.97 15.93 3.13
CA ALA A 45 11.55 17.24 3.64
C ALA A 45 10.05 17.28 3.98
N ALA A 46 9.20 16.68 3.15
CA ALA A 46 7.76 16.59 3.41
C ALA A 46 7.46 15.73 4.65
N MET A 47 8.18 14.62 4.82
CA MET A 47 8.05 13.75 6.01
C MET A 47 8.49 14.46 7.29
N ASP A 48 9.62 15.19 7.24
CA ASP A 48 10.12 15.95 8.40
C ASP A 48 9.10 17.04 8.80
N THR A 49 8.52 17.74 7.82
CA THR A 49 7.47 18.73 8.05
C THR A 49 6.19 18.12 8.63
N ALA A 50 5.81 16.92 8.19
CA ALA A 50 4.61 16.21 8.66
C ALA A 50 4.81 15.48 10.01
N GLY A 51 6.05 15.33 10.49
CA GLY A 51 6.37 14.49 11.64
C GLY A 51 6.24 12.99 11.34
N VAL A 52 6.46 12.56 10.08
CA VAL A 52 6.52 11.15 9.67
C VAL A 52 7.96 10.67 9.75
N GLN A 53 8.24 9.71 10.63
CA GLN A 53 9.62 9.30 10.90
C GLN A 53 10.16 8.27 9.93
N LYS A 54 9.32 7.31 9.55
CA LYS A 54 9.72 6.17 8.70
C LYS A 54 8.70 5.92 7.60
N ALA A 55 9.11 5.25 6.51
CA ALA A 55 8.19 4.87 5.46
C ALA A 55 8.57 3.56 4.73
N ALA A 56 7.55 2.86 4.24
CA ALA A 56 7.66 1.86 3.19
C ALA A 56 7.32 2.53 1.85
N ILE A 57 8.34 2.95 1.11
CA ILE A 57 8.19 3.64 -0.17
C ILE A 57 7.71 2.65 -1.23
N VAL A 58 6.64 2.99 -1.92
CA VAL A 58 6.03 2.11 -2.94
C VAL A 58 6.54 2.49 -4.32
N GLN A 59 6.99 1.50 -5.08
CA GLN A 59 7.45 1.67 -6.45
C GLN A 59 6.44 2.46 -7.29
N ALA A 60 6.94 3.50 -7.96
CA ALA A 60 6.18 4.29 -8.92
C ALA A 60 6.11 3.57 -10.28
N SER A 61 5.40 2.43 -10.34
CA SER A 61 5.33 1.59 -11.55
C SER A 61 4.73 2.32 -12.75
N THR A 62 4.00 3.41 -12.53
CA THR A 62 3.56 4.33 -13.59
C THR A 62 4.73 5.06 -14.28
N CYS A 63 5.92 5.10 -13.66
CA CYS A 63 7.12 5.68 -14.23
C CYS A 63 8.13 4.61 -14.65
N TYR A 64 8.36 3.61 -13.79
CA TYR A 64 9.51 2.71 -13.91
C TYR A 64 9.11 1.24 -14.09
N GLY A 65 7.82 0.92 -14.21
CA GLY A 65 7.37 -0.47 -14.37
C GLY A 65 7.94 -1.37 -13.29
N HIS A 66 8.74 -2.36 -13.68
CA HIS A 66 9.41 -3.31 -12.81
C HIS A 66 10.89 -2.98 -12.55
N ASP A 67 11.39 -1.82 -12.99
CA ASP A 67 12.72 -1.33 -12.61
C ASP A 67 12.65 -0.60 -11.27
N ASN A 68 13.15 -1.23 -10.23
CA ASN A 68 13.12 -0.69 -8.87
C ASN A 68 14.45 -0.01 -8.47
N SER A 69 15.30 0.35 -9.42
CA SER A 69 16.64 0.87 -9.14
C SER A 69 16.61 2.16 -8.34
N TYR A 70 15.78 3.13 -8.70
CA TYR A 70 15.65 4.38 -7.94
C TYR A 70 15.13 4.13 -6.52
N LEU A 71 14.14 3.24 -6.36
CA LEU A 71 13.63 2.86 -5.06
C LEU A 71 14.73 2.20 -4.19
N ALA A 72 15.53 1.30 -4.76
CA ALA A 72 16.62 0.63 -4.06
C ALA A 72 17.72 1.60 -3.62
N ASP A 73 18.11 2.54 -4.50
CA ASP A 73 19.08 3.57 -4.18
C ASP A 73 18.58 4.49 -3.06
N ALA A 74 17.29 4.88 -3.09
CA ALA A 74 16.66 5.67 -2.05
C ALA A 74 16.66 4.96 -0.67
N VAL A 75 16.31 3.67 -0.64
CA VAL A 75 16.35 2.86 0.59
C VAL A 75 17.77 2.73 1.11
N SER A 76 18.75 2.50 0.23
CA SER A 76 20.16 2.41 0.61
C SER A 76 20.68 3.71 1.25
N ALA A 77 20.28 4.88 0.70
CA ALA A 77 20.69 6.20 1.21
C ALA A 77 20.10 6.50 2.61
N TYR A 78 18.95 5.96 2.95
CA TYR A 78 18.25 6.22 4.22
C TYR A 78 17.73 4.92 4.87
N SER A 79 18.59 3.90 4.97
CA SER A 79 18.20 2.55 5.40
C SER A 79 17.60 2.46 6.81
N LYS A 80 17.83 3.46 7.68
CA LYS A 80 17.22 3.57 9.02
C LYS A 80 15.79 4.14 8.98
N ARG A 81 15.41 4.79 7.89
CA ARG A 81 14.09 5.44 7.73
C ARG A 81 13.19 4.72 6.75
N PHE A 82 13.77 4.03 5.76
CA PHE A 82 13.01 3.51 4.64
C PHE A 82 13.19 2.01 4.43
N THR A 83 12.13 1.40 3.97
CA THR A 83 12.17 0.18 3.16
C THR A 83 11.39 0.42 1.88
N GLY A 84 11.49 -0.49 0.92
CA GLY A 84 10.79 -0.37 -0.36
C GLY A 84 9.79 -1.50 -0.59
N VAL A 85 8.75 -1.16 -1.33
CA VAL A 85 7.74 -2.07 -1.86
C VAL A 85 7.93 -2.12 -3.37
N PHE A 86 8.65 -3.13 -3.84
CA PHE A 86 9.06 -3.28 -5.23
C PHE A 86 7.97 -3.90 -6.11
N SER A 87 8.15 -3.85 -7.41
CA SER A 87 7.28 -4.48 -8.40
C SER A 87 8.07 -5.47 -9.26
N VAL A 88 7.48 -6.63 -9.53
CA VAL A 88 7.99 -7.61 -10.51
C VAL A 88 6.82 -8.21 -11.29
N ASP A 89 7.10 -8.69 -12.51
CA ASP A 89 6.15 -9.53 -13.24
C ASP A 89 6.17 -10.94 -12.62
N VAL A 90 5.15 -11.24 -11.82
CA VAL A 90 5.03 -12.52 -11.11
C VAL A 90 4.62 -13.68 -12.00
N LEU A 91 4.18 -13.41 -13.23
CA LEU A 91 3.85 -14.44 -14.22
C LEU A 91 5.09 -14.87 -15.02
N ALA A 92 6.17 -14.10 -14.97
CA ALA A 92 7.41 -14.43 -15.65
C ALA A 92 8.21 -15.51 -14.90
N PRO A 93 8.81 -16.49 -15.62
CA PRO A 93 9.54 -17.61 -15.00
C PRO A 93 10.63 -17.20 -14.02
N GLY A 94 11.34 -16.09 -14.27
CA GLY A 94 12.42 -15.59 -13.39
C GLY A 94 11.92 -14.65 -12.27
N ALA A 95 10.64 -14.67 -11.88
CA ALA A 95 10.13 -13.81 -10.83
C ALA A 95 10.79 -14.04 -9.45
N PRO A 96 10.96 -15.28 -8.95
CA PRO A 96 11.62 -15.52 -7.67
C PRO A 96 13.05 -14.97 -7.59
N GLU A 97 13.86 -15.14 -8.64
CA GLU A 97 15.24 -14.64 -8.70
C GLU A 97 15.27 -13.10 -8.62
N ARG A 98 14.36 -12.42 -9.32
CA ARG A 98 14.21 -10.96 -9.23
C ARG A 98 13.75 -10.51 -7.85
N MET A 99 12.88 -11.27 -7.19
CA MET A 99 12.44 -10.99 -5.82
C MET A 99 13.61 -11.11 -4.84
N HIS A 100 14.44 -12.14 -4.95
CA HIS A 100 15.67 -12.28 -4.16
C HIS A 100 16.62 -11.09 -4.40
N HIS A 101 16.82 -10.69 -5.64
CA HIS A 101 17.66 -9.53 -5.99
C HIS A 101 17.20 -8.25 -5.27
N TRP A 102 15.92 -7.93 -5.32
CA TRP A 102 15.40 -6.73 -4.68
C TRP A 102 15.38 -6.84 -3.15
N ARG A 103 15.13 -8.04 -2.64
CA ARG A 103 15.18 -8.30 -1.18
C ARG A 103 16.55 -8.03 -0.57
N VAL A 104 17.62 -8.45 -1.24
CA VAL A 104 19.00 -8.20 -0.81
C VAL A 104 19.34 -6.69 -0.82
N LYS A 105 18.69 -5.91 -1.69
CA LYS A 105 18.82 -4.44 -1.74
C LYS A 105 17.98 -3.70 -0.68
N GLY A 106 17.40 -4.39 0.30
CA GLY A 106 16.66 -3.79 1.41
C GLY A 106 15.17 -3.53 1.14
N LEU A 107 14.64 -4.03 0.02
CA LEU A 107 13.21 -3.89 -0.30
C LEU A 107 12.45 -5.07 0.33
N THR A 108 11.55 -4.79 1.29
CA THR A 108 10.92 -5.81 2.12
C THR A 108 9.43 -6.01 1.87
N GLY A 109 8.89 -5.36 0.84
CA GLY A 109 7.54 -5.57 0.36
C GLY A 109 7.48 -5.67 -1.15
N MET A 110 6.39 -6.22 -1.67
CA MET A 110 6.11 -6.32 -3.10
C MET A 110 4.73 -5.77 -3.40
N ARG A 111 4.53 -5.19 -4.59
CA ARG A 111 3.23 -4.70 -5.05
C ARG A 111 2.84 -5.31 -6.37
N LEU A 112 1.60 -5.81 -6.45
CA LEU A 112 0.98 -6.34 -7.65
C LEU A 112 -0.13 -5.40 -8.14
N PHE A 113 -0.22 -5.24 -9.45
CA PHE A 113 -1.17 -4.35 -10.11
C PHE A 113 -2.15 -5.17 -10.94
N THR A 114 -3.40 -5.22 -10.50
CA THR A 114 -4.49 -5.86 -11.25
C THR A 114 -5.56 -4.87 -11.67
N PHE A 115 -5.44 -3.60 -11.21
CA PHE A 115 -6.34 -2.50 -11.55
C PHE A 115 -5.69 -1.16 -11.20
N GLY A 116 -6.03 -0.09 -11.90
CA GLY A 116 -5.60 1.26 -11.50
C GLY A 116 -5.22 2.17 -12.67
N SER A 117 -4.35 3.15 -12.41
CA SER A 117 -3.99 4.17 -13.40
C SER A 117 -3.24 3.63 -14.63
N THR A 118 -2.63 2.46 -14.49
CA THR A 118 -1.91 1.78 -15.59
C THR A 118 -2.71 0.60 -16.18
N MET A 119 -3.86 0.26 -15.58
CA MET A 119 -4.74 -0.83 -16.02
C MET A 119 -6.19 -0.42 -15.76
N SER A 120 -6.94 -0.06 -16.80
CA SER A 120 -8.30 0.47 -16.71
C SER A 120 -9.33 -0.56 -16.27
N GLU A 121 -9.07 -1.84 -16.53
CA GLU A 121 -9.94 -2.95 -16.17
C GLU A 121 -9.31 -3.82 -15.10
N GLN A 122 -10.14 -4.49 -14.29
CA GLN A 122 -9.68 -5.46 -13.32
C GLN A 122 -9.15 -6.70 -14.05
N ALA A 123 -7.85 -6.96 -13.92
CA ALA A 123 -7.25 -8.19 -14.44
C ALA A 123 -7.60 -9.40 -13.56
N ASP A 124 -7.58 -10.59 -14.15
CA ASP A 124 -7.99 -11.86 -13.56
C ASP A 124 -6.84 -12.83 -13.24
N TRP A 125 -5.60 -12.39 -13.40
CA TRP A 125 -4.40 -13.22 -13.26
C TRP A 125 -3.89 -13.42 -11.83
N LEU A 126 -4.48 -12.77 -10.82
CA LEU A 126 -3.92 -12.76 -9.45
C LEU A 126 -3.72 -14.17 -8.87
N ASP A 127 -4.62 -15.08 -9.17
CA ASP A 127 -4.59 -16.48 -8.74
C ASP A 127 -4.22 -17.46 -9.87
N ASP A 128 -3.64 -16.97 -10.97
CA ASP A 128 -3.07 -17.83 -12.01
C ASP A 128 -1.95 -18.68 -11.39
N PRO A 129 -1.95 -20.02 -11.62
CA PRO A 129 -0.89 -20.90 -11.13
C PRO A 129 0.53 -20.47 -11.51
N LYS A 130 0.72 -19.73 -12.58
CA LYS A 130 2.02 -19.16 -12.96
C LYS A 130 2.55 -18.16 -11.94
N SER A 131 1.69 -17.51 -11.14
CA SER A 131 2.09 -16.61 -10.07
C SER A 131 2.53 -17.33 -8.79
N TYR A 132 2.17 -18.60 -8.60
CA TYR A 132 2.40 -19.34 -7.35
C TYR A 132 3.87 -19.43 -6.93
N PRO A 133 4.87 -19.61 -7.83
CA PRO A 133 6.27 -19.57 -7.44
C PRO A 133 6.68 -18.25 -6.77
N ALA A 134 6.17 -17.11 -7.26
CA ALA A 134 6.43 -15.80 -6.65
C ALA A 134 5.75 -15.66 -5.27
N TRP A 135 4.53 -16.19 -5.09
CA TRP A 135 3.87 -16.20 -3.78
C TRP A 135 4.58 -17.09 -2.77
N ALA A 136 5.07 -18.27 -3.19
CA ALA A 136 5.88 -19.16 -2.35
C ALA A 136 7.18 -18.45 -1.94
N CYS A 137 7.89 -17.85 -2.88
CA CYS A 137 9.08 -17.04 -2.62
C CYS A 137 8.81 -15.87 -1.66
N ALA A 138 7.67 -15.16 -1.80
CA ALA A 138 7.28 -14.11 -0.86
C ALA A 138 7.08 -14.64 0.56
N SER A 139 6.50 -15.84 0.71
CA SER A 139 6.36 -16.53 1.99
C SER A 139 7.72 -16.85 2.63
N GLU A 140 8.66 -17.37 1.86
CA GLU A 140 10.02 -17.73 2.30
C GLU A 140 10.83 -16.48 2.70
N LEU A 141 10.74 -15.41 1.92
CA LEU A 141 11.43 -14.15 2.17
C LEU A 141 10.76 -13.28 3.24
N GLY A 142 9.58 -13.66 3.74
CA GLY A 142 8.79 -12.87 4.69
C GLY A 142 8.29 -11.54 4.13
N LEU A 143 8.07 -11.46 2.81
CA LEU A 143 7.59 -10.25 2.15
C LEU A 143 6.10 -10.05 2.41
N SER A 144 5.70 -8.78 2.62
CA SER A 144 4.29 -8.37 2.53
C SER A 144 3.95 -8.07 1.07
N ILE A 145 2.78 -8.52 0.59
CA ILE A 145 2.31 -8.27 -0.77
C ILE A 145 1.17 -7.25 -0.75
N CYS A 146 1.40 -6.07 -1.35
CA CYS A 146 0.38 -5.06 -1.59
C CYS A 146 -0.37 -5.37 -2.89
N LEU A 147 -1.69 -5.30 -2.86
CA LEU A 147 -2.54 -5.51 -4.03
C LEU A 147 -3.26 -4.21 -4.42
N GLN A 148 -2.90 -3.67 -5.57
CA GLN A 148 -3.61 -2.59 -6.24
C GLN A 148 -4.74 -3.21 -7.08
N MET A 149 -5.96 -3.18 -6.55
CA MET A 149 -7.11 -3.89 -7.10
C MET A 149 -8.43 -3.15 -6.84
N SER A 150 -9.51 -3.62 -7.45
CA SER A 150 -10.88 -3.28 -7.08
C SER A 150 -11.53 -4.43 -6.30
N ALA A 151 -12.69 -4.19 -5.69
CA ALA A 151 -13.45 -5.20 -4.97
C ALA A 151 -13.81 -6.44 -5.83
N LYS A 152 -13.79 -6.32 -7.15
CA LYS A 152 -14.04 -7.45 -8.08
C LYS A 152 -13.03 -8.59 -7.94
N ALA A 153 -11.80 -8.32 -7.52
CA ALA A 153 -10.77 -9.34 -7.33
C ALA A 153 -10.79 -10.00 -5.92
N ILE A 154 -11.72 -9.65 -5.05
CA ILE A 154 -11.83 -10.24 -3.70
C ILE A 154 -11.92 -11.78 -3.75
N PRO A 155 -12.66 -12.43 -4.65
CA PRO A 155 -12.65 -13.89 -4.75
C PRO A 155 -11.26 -14.48 -5.01
N GLN A 156 -10.42 -13.82 -5.81
CA GLN A 156 -9.04 -14.23 -6.06
C GLN A 156 -8.17 -14.06 -4.80
N VAL A 157 -8.35 -12.93 -4.08
CA VAL A 157 -7.65 -12.70 -2.80
C VAL A 157 -7.96 -13.79 -1.79
N ILE A 158 -9.22 -14.23 -1.70
CA ILE A 158 -9.64 -15.34 -0.82
C ILE A 158 -8.83 -16.60 -1.13
N ARG A 159 -8.79 -17.02 -2.41
CA ARG A 159 -8.03 -18.20 -2.84
C ARG A 159 -6.54 -18.09 -2.51
N MET A 160 -5.96 -16.90 -2.70
CA MET A 160 -4.55 -16.67 -2.40
C MET A 160 -4.27 -16.60 -0.90
N ALA A 161 -5.18 -16.02 -0.09
CA ALA A 161 -5.06 -15.99 1.36
C ALA A 161 -5.11 -17.39 1.98
N GLU A 162 -5.97 -18.26 1.44
CA GLU A 162 -6.08 -19.68 1.87
C GLU A 162 -4.86 -20.50 1.44
N ARG A 163 -4.37 -20.27 0.20
CA ARG A 163 -3.25 -21.02 -0.35
C ARG A 163 -1.91 -20.63 0.28
N PHE A 164 -1.71 -19.35 0.60
CA PHE A 164 -0.47 -18.82 1.15
C PHE A 164 -0.69 -18.12 2.50
N PRO A 165 -1.08 -18.87 3.55
CA PRO A 165 -1.51 -18.30 4.83
C PRO A 165 -0.38 -17.56 5.58
N LYS A 166 0.88 -17.78 5.22
CA LYS A 166 2.04 -17.09 5.80
C LYS A 166 2.34 -15.74 5.13
N VAL A 167 1.79 -15.48 3.93
CA VAL A 167 1.97 -14.22 3.23
C VAL A 167 1.02 -13.16 3.78
N ARG A 168 1.55 -12.02 4.23
CA ARG A 168 0.74 -10.87 4.60
C ARG A 168 0.27 -10.15 3.34
N ILE A 169 -1.02 -10.18 3.09
CA ILE A 169 -1.68 -9.57 1.93
C ILE A 169 -2.25 -8.23 2.35
N ILE A 170 -1.84 -7.14 1.72
CA ILE A 170 -2.26 -5.78 2.04
C ILE A 170 -3.11 -5.25 0.89
N LEU A 171 -4.38 -4.93 1.15
CA LEU A 171 -5.26 -4.37 0.13
C LEU A 171 -5.09 -2.85 0.06
N ASP A 172 -4.52 -2.36 -1.02
CA ASP A 172 -4.39 -0.92 -1.27
C ASP A 172 -5.77 -0.26 -1.35
N HIS A 173 -5.92 0.87 -0.65
CA HIS A 173 -7.16 1.64 -0.62
C HIS A 173 -8.38 0.80 -0.19
N CYS A 174 -8.19 -0.21 0.69
CA CYS A 174 -9.20 -1.17 1.12
C CYS A 174 -9.91 -1.90 -0.03
N ALA A 175 -9.22 -2.17 -1.15
CA ALA A 175 -9.82 -2.72 -2.38
C ALA A 175 -10.94 -1.84 -2.99
N ARG A 176 -10.98 -0.55 -2.67
CA ARG A 176 -11.95 0.45 -3.21
C ARG A 176 -13.42 0.03 -3.01
N PRO A 177 -13.87 -0.13 -1.76
CA PRO A 177 -15.26 -0.50 -1.49
C PRO A 177 -16.23 0.63 -1.83
N GLU A 178 -17.47 0.30 -2.14
CA GLU A 178 -18.58 1.24 -2.22
C GLU A 178 -19.19 1.41 -0.82
N LEU A 179 -19.28 2.66 -0.33
CA LEU A 179 -19.75 2.96 1.03
C LEU A 179 -20.99 3.87 1.07
N ALA A 180 -21.45 4.36 -0.09
CA ALA A 180 -22.50 5.38 -0.15
C ALA A 180 -23.86 4.93 0.39
N ASP A 181 -24.10 3.62 0.52
CA ASP A 181 -25.30 3.05 1.13
C ASP A 181 -25.37 3.30 2.65
N GLY A 182 -24.22 3.57 3.29
CA GLY A 182 -24.13 3.74 4.75
C GLY A 182 -24.35 2.43 5.53
N PRO A 183 -24.45 2.51 6.88
CA PRO A 183 -24.68 1.31 7.69
C PRO A 183 -25.94 0.55 7.24
N PRO A 184 -25.87 -0.79 7.10
CA PRO A 184 -24.80 -1.70 7.48
C PRO A 184 -23.72 -1.91 6.39
N TYR A 185 -23.54 -1.04 5.39
CA TYR A 185 -22.54 -1.15 4.31
C TYR A 185 -22.67 -2.44 3.50
N SER A 186 -23.87 -2.74 3.05
CA SER A 186 -24.16 -3.98 2.30
C SER A 186 -23.38 -4.05 0.99
N ALA A 187 -23.15 -2.90 0.34
CA ALA A 187 -22.33 -2.81 -0.88
C ALA A 187 -20.87 -3.21 -0.65
N ALA A 188 -20.36 -3.05 0.59
CA ALA A 188 -18.99 -3.45 0.99
C ALA A 188 -18.94 -4.84 1.67
N ALA A 189 -20.00 -5.65 1.63
CA ALA A 189 -20.05 -6.95 2.31
C ALA A 189 -18.87 -7.87 1.94
N SER A 190 -18.41 -7.85 0.69
CA SER A 190 -17.26 -8.63 0.24
C SER A 190 -15.94 -8.21 0.90
N LEU A 191 -15.75 -6.92 1.20
CA LEU A 191 -14.61 -6.45 1.97
C LEU A 191 -14.66 -7.02 3.40
N PHE A 192 -15.79 -6.90 4.08
CA PHE A 192 -15.93 -7.40 5.45
C PHE A 192 -15.78 -8.92 5.55
N ALA A 193 -16.20 -9.68 4.52
CA ALA A 193 -15.98 -11.13 4.46
C ALA A 193 -14.50 -11.53 4.50
N LEU A 194 -13.57 -10.64 4.15
CA LEU A 194 -12.13 -10.88 4.24
C LEU A 194 -11.61 -10.84 5.69
N ALA A 195 -12.38 -10.33 6.64
CA ALA A 195 -11.94 -10.22 8.04
C ALA A 195 -11.62 -11.55 8.69
N ARG A 196 -12.21 -12.66 8.22
CA ARG A 196 -11.92 -14.03 8.68
C ARG A 196 -10.50 -14.51 8.34
N TYR A 197 -9.82 -13.88 7.39
CA TYR A 197 -8.46 -14.25 6.98
C TYR A 197 -7.45 -13.40 7.75
N SER A 198 -6.76 -14.02 8.72
CA SER A 198 -5.83 -13.32 9.63
C SER A 198 -4.61 -12.72 8.92
N ASN A 199 -4.28 -13.20 7.73
CA ASN A 199 -3.18 -12.71 6.90
C ASN A 199 -3.59 -11.60 5.92
N VAL A 200 -4.85 -11.12 5.96
CA VAL A 200 -5.33 -9.99 5.15
C VAL A 200 -5.34 -8.71 5.97
N TYR A 201 -4.68 -7.69 5.45
CA TYR A 201 -4.51 -6.35 6.00
C TYR A 201 -5.09 -5.30 5.06
N LEU A 202 -5.46 -4.15 5.59
CA LEU A 202 -6.02 -3.05 4.80
C LEU A 202 -5.15 -1.81 4.91
N LYS A 203 -4.94 -1.14 3.77
CA LYS A 203 -4.23 0.13 3.71
C LYS A 203 -5.23 1.29 3.65
N LEU A 204 -5.25 2.10 4.71
CA LEU A 204 -6.09 3.28 4.83
C LEU A 204 -5.40 4.46 4.15
N THR A 205 -5.94 4.94 3.05
CA THR A 205 -5.39 6.05 2.24
C THR A 205 -6.42 7.17 2.09
N PRO A 206 -6.05 8.35 1.58
CA PRO A 206 -6.98 9.46 1.37
C PRO A 206 -8.25 9.06 0.60
N ARG A 207 -8.14 8.08 -0.31
CA ARG A 207 -9.31 7.56 -1.04
C ARG A 207 -10.38 7.00 -0.11
N ILE A 208 -10.02 6.16 0.87
CA ILE A 208 -11.02 5.57 1.77
C ILE A 208 -11.58 6.61 2.75
N PHE A 209 -10.77 7.61 3.14
CA PHE A 209 -11.24 8.71 3.96
C PHE A 209 -12.25 9.60 3.22
N ALA A 210 -12.06 9.81 1.93
CA ALA A 210 -13.05 10.50 1.09
C ALA A 210 -14.31 9.65 0.89
N GLU A 211 -14.15 8.35 0.60
CA GLU A 211 -15.27 7.43 0.38
C GLU A 211 -16.14 7.29 1.63
N SER A 212 -15.54 7.29 2.83
CA SER A 212 -16.29 7.23 4.10
C SER A 212 -17.16 8.45 4.40
N ARG A 213 -17.17 9.47 3.52
CA ARG A 213 -18.01 10.67 3.60
C ARG A 213 -19.03 10.78 2.45
N ARG A 214 -19.19 9.71 1.65
CA ARG A 214 -20.09 9.70 0.51
C ARG A 214 -21.46 9.15 0.89
N GLY A 215 -22.51 9.74 0.35
CA GLY A 215 -23.89 9.28 0.53
C GLY A 215 -24.30 9.27 2.00
N LYS A 216 -24.63 8.10 2.54
CA LYS A 216 -25.02 7.89 3.94
C LYS A 216 -23.85 7.46 4.83
N ALA A 217 -22.64 7.30 4.27
CA ALA A 217 -21.45 6.90 5.05
C ALA A 217 -20.91 8.08 5.86
N THR A 218 -20.42 7.79 7.06
CA THR A 218 -19.63 8.72 7.88
C THR A 218 -18.41 8.02 8.47
N PRO A 219 -17.31 8.74 8.74
CA PRO A 219 -16.16 8.17 9.43
C PRO A 219 -16.53 7.49 10.76
N GLU A 220 -17.48 8.09 11.52
CA GLU A 220 -17.93 7.64 12.83
C GLU A 220 -18.70 6.31 12.78
N THR A 221 -19.26 5.96 11.64
CA THR A 221 -19.95 4.69 11.46
C THR A 221 -19.09 3.65 10.73
N PHE A 222 -18.23 4.08 9.80
CA PHE A 222 -17.45 3.16 9.00
C PHE A 222 -16.19 2.63 9.72
N PHE A 223 -15.35 3.53 10.29
CA PHE A 223 -14.07 3.09 10.88
C PHE A 223 -14.24 2.27 12.15
N PRO A 224 -15.17 2.55 13.08
CA PRO A 224 -15.44 1.65 14.20
C PRO A 224 -15.87 0.25 13.74
N ARG A 225 -16.72 0.15 12.71
CA ARG A 225 -17.09 -1.14 12.14
C ARG A 225 -15.88 -1.85 11.52
N LEU A 226 -15.06 -1.14 10.74
CA LEU A 226 -13.87 -1.72 10.13
C LEU A 226 -12.91 -2.28 11.18
N VAL A 227 -12.71 -1.55 12.30
CA VAL A 227 -11.92 -2.00 13.45
C VAL A 227 -12.57 -3.19 14.15
N SER A 228 -13.89 -3.19 14.32
CA SER A 228 -14.62 -4.32 14.92
C SER A 228 -14.46 -5.61 14.13
N GLU A 229 -14.45 -5.54 12.79
CA GLU A 229 -14.34 -6.71 11.91
C GLU A 229 -12.88 -7.20 11.76
N PHE A 230 -11.94 -6.29 11.48
CA PHE A 230 -10.55 -6.66 11.19
C PHE A 230 -9.63 -6.61 12.42
N GLY A 231 -9.97 -5.81 13.42
CA GLY A 231 -9.03 -5.37 14.45
C GLY A 231 -8.09 -4.27 13.94
N ALA A 232 -7.75 -3.29 14.79
CA ALA A 232 -6.85 -2.19 14.43
C ALA A 232 -5.46 -2.68 14.02
N SER A 233 -5.01 -3.83 14.52
CA SER A 233 -3.72 -4.46 14.20
C SER A 233 -3.58 -4.95 12.76
N ARG A 234 -4.66 -4.93 11.99
CA ARG A 234 -4.64 -5.27 10.55
C ARG A 234 -4.95 -4.07 9.64
N LEU A 235 -4.97 -2.86 10.21
CA LEU A 235 -5.17 -1.61 9.47
C LEU A 235 -3.89 -0.77 9.55
N ALA A 236 -3.44 -0.21 8.42
CA ALA A 236 -2.27 0.66 8.41
C ALA A 236 -2.50 1.89 7.55
N TRP A 237 -2.02 3.05 8.02
CA TRP A 237 -2.11 4.29 7.27
C TRP A 237 -1.06 4.37 6.15
N GLY A 238 -1.47 4.90 4.99
CA GLY A 238 -0.59 5.26 3.89
C GLY A 238 -1.05 6.55 3.23
N SER A 239 -0.12 7.48 3.03
CA SER A 239 -0.44 8.81 2.49
C SER A 239 -0.87 8.79 1.03
N ASN A 240 -0.40 7.83 0.26
CA ASN A 240 -0.48 7.85 -1.21
C ASN A 240 0.10 9.15 -1.82
N TYR A 241 1.04 9.81 -1.10
CA TYR A 241 1.74 11.02 -1.54
C TYR A 241 2.80 10.68 -2.59
N PRO A 242 2.97 11.44 -3.67
CA PRO A 242 2.20 12.62 -4.10
C PRO A 242 1.04 12.28 -5.04
N SER A 243 0.65 11.00 -5.17
CA SER A 243 -0.46 10.57 -6.04
C SER A 243 -1.80 11.17 -5.57
N SER A 244 -2.04 11.24 -4.27
CA SER A 244 -3.14 12.00 -3.70
C SER A 244 -2.81 13.51 -3.71
N GLU A 245 -3.81 14.35 -3.95
CA GLU A 245 -3.68 15.80 -3.92
C GLU A 245 -3.49 16.32 -2.49
N GLY A 246 -2.68 17.36 -2.35
CA GLY A 246 -2.34 18.00 -1.09
C GLY A 246 -0.92 17.70 -0.61
N SER A 247 -0.48 18.44 0.41
CA SER A 247 0.80 18.21 1.08
C SER A 247 0.73 17.01 2.02
N LEU A 248 1.87 16.39 2.34
CA LEU A 248 1.90 15.27 3.27
C LEU A 248 1.32 15.60 4.66
N PRO A 249 1.58 16.78 5.27
CA PRO A 249 0.87 17.21 6.49
C PRO A 249 -0.65 17.20 6.34
N GLN A 250 -1.19 17.77 5.26
CA GLN A 250 -2.64 17.80 5.01
C GLN A 250 -3.24 16.39 4.88
N LEU A 251 -2.55 15.46 4.18
CA LEU A 251 -2.99 14.08 4.05
C LEU A 251 -2.99 13.33 5.39
N LEU A 252 -2.00 13.61 6.24
CA LEU A 252 -1.95 13.04 7.60
C LEU A 252 -3.06 13.62 8.50
N ASP A 253 -3.34 14.91 8.40
CA ASP A 253 -4.40 15.56 9.17
C ASP A 253 -5.80 15.04 8.77
N ILE A 254 -6.05 14.84 7.48
CA ILE A 254 -7.28 14.18 6.99
C ILE A 254 -7.43 12.79 7.62
N ALA A 255 -6.36 12.01 7.68
CA ALA A 255 -6.39 10.70 8.30
C ALA A 255 -6.68 10.77 9.81
N ARG A 256 -5.98 11.67 10.54
CA ARG A 256 -6.17 11.86 11.97
C ARG A 256 -7.60 12.30 12.32
N GLN A 257 -8.15 13.23 11.55
CA GLN A 257 -9.53 13.69 11.72
C GLN A 257 -10.55 12.58 11.44
N SER A 258 -10.34 11.81 10.34
CA SER A 258 -11.24 10.71 9.99
C SER A 258 -11.24 9.57 11.01
N LEU A 259 -10.12 9.37 11.69
CA LEU A 259 -9.95 8.31 12.68
C LEU A 259 -10.10 8.83 14.13
N ALA A 260 -10.52 10.09 14.34
CA ALA A 260 -10.70 10.68 15.65
C ALA A 260 -11.77 9.97 16.50
N CYS A 261 -12.73 9.32 15.85
CA CYS A 261 -13.78 8.51 16.49
C CYS A 261 -13.25 7.20 17.12
N LEU A 262 -12.01 6.79 16.82
CA LEU A 262 -11.41 5.57 17.35
C LEU A 262 -10.62 5.83 18.64
N PRO A 263 -10.54 4.85 19.56
CA PRO A 263 -9.65 4.92 20.73
C PRO A 263 -8.19 5.17 20.35
N ASN A 264 -7.43 5.80 21.24
CA ASN A 264 -6.00 6.06 21.03
C ASN A 264 -5.20 4.78 20.73
N ALA A 265 -5.51 3.69 21.45
CA ALA A 265 -4.84 2.40 21.24
C ALA A 265 -5.01 1.86 19.81
N ASP A 266 -6.18 2.01 19.20
CA ASP A 266 -6.45 1.59 17.83
C ASP A 266 -5.74 2.50 16.84
N ARG A 267 -5.71 3.82 17.08
CA ARG A 267 -4.95 4.78 16.27
C ARG A 267 -3.45 4.51 16.31
N ASP A 268 -2.90 4.09 17.46
CA ASP A 268 -1.49 3.68 17.57
C ASP A 268 -1.18 2.46 16.69
N TRP A 269 -2.09 1.50 16.61
CA TRP A 269 -1.95 0.40 15.67
C TRP A 269 -1.93 0.91 14.23
N ILE A 270 -2.90 1.70 13.83
CA ILE A 270 -3.07 2.17 12.45
C ILE A 270 -1.89 3.02 11.98
N PHE A 271 -1.40 3.94 12.82
CA PHE A 271 -0.33 4.86 12.43
C PHE A 271 1.09 4.32 12.64
N VAL A 272 1.27 3.25 13.44
CA VAL A 272 2.62 2.79 13.82
C VAL A 272 2.74 1.27 13.84
N LYS A 273 2.02 0.59 14.74
CA LYS A 273 2.33 -0.80 15.11
C LYS A 273 2.09 -1.77 13.97
N THR A 274 1.01 -1.58 13.20
CA THR A 274 0.72 -2.43 12.02
C THR A 274 1.79 -2.28 10.94
N ALA A 275 2.31 -1.05 10.72
CA ALA A 275 3.42 -0.85 9.79
C ALA A 275 4.68 -1.62 10.21
N ARG A 276 5.00 -1.65 11.50
CA ARG A 276 6.11 -2.44 12.06
C ARG A 276 5.91 -3.96 11.93
N THR A 277 4.66 -4.41 12.05
CA THR A 277 4.30 -5.82 11.79
C THR A 277 4.49 -6.20 10.33
N LEU A 278 4.06 -5.32 9.41
CA LEU A 278 4.14 -5.55 7.98
C LEU A 278 5.58 -5.45 7.44
N TYR A 279 6.36 -4.53 8.02
CA TYR A 279 7.74 -4.21 7.63
C TYR A 279 8.64 -4.14 8.88
N PRO A 280 9.08 -5.28 9.44
CA PRO A 280 9.85 -5.32 10.70
C PRO A 280 11.11 -4.46 10.71
N VAL A 281 11.72 -4.21 9.54
CA VAL A 281 12.88 -3.32 9.40
C VAL A 281 12.59 -1.85 9.77
N LEU A 282 11.31 -1.48 9.87
CA LEU A 282 10.87 -0.16 10.33
C LEU A 282 10.63 -0.12 11.86
N ALA A 283 10.88 -1.22 12.57
CA ALA A 283 10.60 -1.25 14.02
C ALA A 283 11.49 -0.27 14.78
N ASP A 284 12.81 -0.25 14.57
CA ASP A 284 13.75 0.71 15.22
C ASP A 284 15.07 0.85 14.49
#